data_d76d61ea92458e79ddba6ec48223956b
#
_entry.id   d76d61ea92458e79ddba6ec48223956b
#
_cell.length_a   1.000
_cell.length_b   1.000
_cell.length_c   1.000
_cell.angle_alpha   90.00
_cell.angle_beta   90.00
_cell.angle_gamma   90.00
#
_symmetry.space_group_name_H-M   'P 1'
#
loop_
_entity.id
_entity.type
_entity.pdbx_description
1 polymer ?
#
loop_
_entity_poly.entity_id
_entity_poly.type
_entity_poly.pdbx_seq_one_letter_code
_entity_poly.pdbx_strand_id
1 'polypeptide(L)'
;DSLVKRLYAIDYYRILFKRAFGDSMVTKQRISKSLAQFVRSMVSYRSKYDQGRAMVNKDLDSFPNFTALENRGKRIFFTAQPTSCSSCHNTQVFVGDNPRNNGLKDNQDEGLQAVTKSSFDFGKFKTPSLKNIAIRPPYMHDGRFNTLDEVINHYTTGIQYSETLDNHLK
;
A
#
# COMPACT_ATOMS: atom_id res chain seq x y z
N ASP A 1 15.06 -25.63 -1.32
CA ASP A 1 14.70 -24.36 -0.69
C ASP A 1 14.95 -24.44 0.81
N SER A 2 15.83 -23.57 1.31
CA SER A 2 16.31 -23.60 2.70
C SER A 2 15.17 -23.41 3.71
N LEU A 3 14.23 -22.46 3.44
CA LEU A 3 13.11 -22.18 4.35
C LEU A 3 12.17 -23.39 4.47
N VAL A 4 11.79 -24.01 3.36
CA VAL A 4 10.92 -25.18 3.35
C VAL A 4 11.54 -26.30 4.18
N LYS A 5 12.84 -26.58 4.00
CA LYS A 5 13.56 -27.61 4.76
C LYS A 5 13.58 -27.31 6.26
N ARG A 6 13.85 -26.04 6.63
CA ARG A 6 13.86 -25.61 8.05
C ARG A 6 12.51 -25.79 8.71
N LEU A 7 11.43 -25.35 8.07
CA LEU A 7 10.09 -25.49 8.64
C LEU A 7 9.66 -26.98 8.72
N TYR A 8 9.97 -27.78 7.69
CA TYR A 8 9.64 -29.20 7.69
C TYR A 8 10.37 -29.98 8.80
N ALA A 9 11.59 -29.58 9.16
CA ALA A 9 12.39 -30.23 10.21
C ALA A 9 11.83 -30.01 11.64
N ILE A 10 10.92 -29.06 11.82
CA ILE A 10 10.35 -28.72 13.13
C ILE A 10 8.93 -29.31 13.24
N ASP A 11 8.74 -30.25 14.16
CA ASP A 11 7.46 -30.96 14.38
C ASP A 11 6.27 -30.02 14.56
N TYR A 12 6.45 -28.94 15.27
CA TYR A 12 5.41 -27.92 15.49
C TYR A 12 4.80 -27.43 14.17
N TYR A 13 5.63 -27.09 13.18
CA TYR A 13 5.12 -26.63 11.88
C TYR A 13 4.43 -27.77 11.12
N ARG A 14 4.93 -29.00 11.16
CA ARG A 14 4.27 -30.14 10.53
C ARG A 14 2.86 -30.37 11.07
N ILE A 15 2.67 -30.21 12.38
CA ILE A 15 1.36 -30.29 13.03
C ILE A 15 0.45 -29.17 12.55
N LEU A 16 0.95 -27.92 12.51
CA LEU A 16 0.18 -26.76 12.03
C LEU A 16 -0.21 -26.91 10.55
N PHE A 17 0.70 -27.37 9.69
CA PHE A 17 0.41 -27.61 8.28
C PHE A 17 -0.62 -28.71 8.10
N LYS A 18 -0.55 -29.80 8.88
CA LYS A 18 -1.57 -30.85 8.87
C LYS A 18 -2.95 -30.31 9.24
N ARG A 19 -3.05 -29.46 10.25
CA ARG A 19 -4.32 -28.82 10.65
C ARG A 19 -4.87 -27.87 9.59
N ALA A 20 -3.99 -27.10 8.94
CA ALA A 20 -4.39 -26.09 7.97
C ALA A 20 -4.67 -26.64 6.57
N PHE A 21 -3.99 -27.71 6.15
CA PHE A 21 -4.01 -28.20 4.76
C PHE A 21 -4.37 -29.68 4.62
N GLY A 22 -4.61 -30.39 5.73
CA GLY A 22 -4.97 -31.82 5.73
C GLY A 22 -3.78 -32.78 5.83
N ASP A 23 -2.57 -32.36 5.46
CA ASP A 23 -1.34 -33.14 5.56
C ASP A 23 -0.17 -32.28 6.05
N SER A 24 0.94 -32.91 6.47
CA SER A 24 2.11 -32.23 7.04
C SER A 24 3.10 -31.68 6.00
N MET A 25 2.76 -31.71 4.71
CA MET A 25 3.65 -31.24 3.65
C MET A 25 3.86 -29.73 3.71
N VAL A 26 5.11 -29.29 3.81
CA VAL A 26 5.50 -27.87 3.77
C VAL A 26 5.97 -27.53 2.36
N THR A 27 5.30 -26.58 1.73
CA THR A 27 5.67 -26.06 0.41
C THR A 27 5.71 -24.53 0.40
N LYS A 28 6.45 -23.92 -0.54
CA LYS A 28 6.44 -22.46 -0.75
C LYS A 28 5.03 -21.90 -0.88
N GLN A 29 4.20 -22.56 -1.68
CA GLN A 29 2.83 -22.14 -1.92
C GLN A 29 1.99 -22.14 -0.62
N ARG A 30 2.10 -23.18 0.20
CA ARG A 30 1.39 -23.26 1.48
C ARG A 30 1.90 -22.21 2.47
N ILE A 31 3.21 -21.98 2.54
CA ILE A 31 3.81 -20.88 3.34
C ILE A 31 3.22 -19.54 2.90
N SER A 32 3.22 -19.25 1.59
CA SER A 32 2.66 -18.01 1.05
C SER A 32 1.18 -17.86 1.37
N LYS A 33 0.37 -18.92 1.26
CA LYS A 33 -1.05 -18.90 1.63
C LYS A 33 -1.24 -18.61 3.12
N SER A 34 -0.45 -19.22 4.00
CA SER A 34 -0.52 -18.99 5.45
C SER A 34 -0.18 -17.55 5.80
N LEU A 35 0.90 -17.00 5.22
CA LEU A 35 1.30 -15.61 5.40
C LEU A 35 0.23 -14.65 4.85
N ALA A 36 -0.34 -14.93 3.69
CA ALA A 36 -1.41 -14.12 3.12
C ALA A 36 -2.65 -14.07 4.03
N GLN A 37 -3.04 -15.20 4.62
CA GLN A 37 -4.16 -15.23 5.58
C GLN A 37 -3.83 -14.48 6.86
N PHE A 38 -2.61 -14.58 7.37
CA PHE A 38 -2.18 -13.82 8.53
C PHE A 38 -2.25 -12.30 8.25
N VAL A 39 -1.71 -11.85 7.11
CA VAL A 39 -1.79 -10.43 6.72
C VAL A 39 -3.25 -9.97 6.57
N ARG A 40 -4.12 -10.79 5.98
CA ARG A 40 -5.56 -10.48 5.86
C ARG A 40 -6.27 -10.37 7.21
N SER A 41 -5.81 -11.07 8.24
CA SER A 41 -6.41 -10.98 9.57
C SER A 41 -6.11 -9.65 10.28
N MET A 42 -5.07 -8.93 9.84
CA MET A 42 -4.71 -7.61 10.36
C MET A 42 -5.56 -6.50 9.73
N VAL A 43 -6.83 -6.44 10.10
CA VAL A 43 -7.78 -5.47 9.52
C VAL A 43 -7.79 -4.18 10.33
N SER A 44 -7.39 -3.07 9.71
CA SER A 44 -7.52 -1.72 10.28
C SER A 44 -8.83 -1.08 9.79
N TYR A 45 -9.86 -1.06 10.64
CA TYR A 45 -11.22 -0.62 10.29
C TYR A 45 -11.88 0.29 11.34
N ARG A 46 -11.11 0.74 12.35
CA ARG A 46 -11.61 1.58 13.45
C ARG A 46 -10.95 2.96 13.48
N SER A 47 -10.42 3.41 12.35
CA SER A 47 -9.86 4.76 12.31
C SER A 47 -10.97 5.82 12.44
N LYS A 48 -10.58 7.06 12.77
CA LYS A 48 -11.49 8.21 12.77
C LYS A 48 -12.20 8.36 11.43
N TYR A 49 -11.52 8.06 10.31
CA TYR A 49 -12.10 8.02 8.97
C TYR A 49 -13.20 6.96 8.86
N ASP A 50 -12.95 5.71 9.29
CA ASP A 50 -13.92 4.63 9.19
C ASP A 50 -15.20 4.95 9.98
N GLN A 51 -15.04 5.52 11.17
CA GLN A 51 -16.16 5.96 12.01
C GLN A 51 -16.97 7.07 11.30
N GLY A 52 -16.30 8.09 10.76
CA GLY A 52 -16.96 9.17 10.04
C GLY A 52 -17.65 8.69 8.76
N ARG A 53 -17.00 7.78 8.04
CA ARG A 53 -17.58 7.19 6.82
C ARG A 53 -18.86 6.40 7.09
N ALA A 54 -18.95 5.72 8.22
CA ALA A 54 -20.14 4.97 8.63
C ALA A 54 -21.33 5.87 8.96
N MET A 55 -21.12 7.17 9.20
CA MET A 55 -22.17 8.13 9.56
C MET A 55 -22.79 8.83 8.34
N VAL A 56 -22.28 8.61 7.13
CA VAL A 56 -22.69 9.33 5.92
C VAL A 56 -22.85 8.38 4.73
N ASN A 57 -23.55 8.83 3.69
CA ASN A 57 -23.84 7.99 2.52
C ASN A 57 -22.71 8.00 1.48
N LYS A 58 -21.98 9.12 1.33
CA LYS A 58 -20.94 9.30 0.30
C LYS A 58 -19.62 9.73 0.93
N ASP A 59 -18.50 9.37 0.30
CA ASP A 59 -17.17 9.76 0.75
C ASP A 59 -16.95 11.29 0.78
N LEU A 60 -17.63 12.01 -0.09
CA LEU A 60 -17.55 13.48 -0.18
C LEU A 60 -18.42 14.21 0.85
N ASP A 61 -19.37 13.54 1.48
CA ASP A 61 -20.19 14.14 2.53
C ASP A 61 -19.30 14.54 3.73
N SER A 62 -19.63 15.64 4.39
CA SER A 62 -18.89 16.06 5.60
C SER A 62 -19.06 15.02 6.71
N PHE A 63 -17.96 14.54 7.25
CA PHE A 63 -18.01 13.60 8.38
C PHE A 63 -18.27 14.37 9.68
N PRO A 64 -19.29 13.99 10.46
CA PRO A 64 -19.64 14.71 11.70
C PRO A 64 -18.54 14.68 12.77
N ASN A 65 -17.70 13.65 12.77
CA ASN A 65 -16.58 13.48 13.70
C ASN A 65 -15.27 14.15 13.24
N PHE A 66 -15.26 14.79 12.05
CA PHE A 66 -14.11 15.50 11.51
C PHE A 66 -14.23 17.01 11.80
N THR A 67 -13.11 17.66 12.08
CA THR A 67 -13.01 19.11 12.07
C THR A 67 -13.23 19.68 10.66
N ALA A 68 -13.43 20.98 10.54
CA ALA A 68 -13.53 21.66 9.23
C ALA A 68 -12.27 21.45 8.38
N LEU A 69 -11.08 21.48 8.99
CA LEU A 69 -9.80 21.23 8.30
C LEU A 69 -9.68 19.77 7.82
N GLU A 70 -10.06 18.81 8.64
CA GLU A 70 -10.05 17.40 8.24
C GLU A 70 -11.02 17.12 7.10
N ASN A 71 -12.23 17.67 7.15
CA ASN A 71 -13.20 17.58 6.05
C ASN A 71 -12.67 18.26 4.77
N ARG A 72 -11.96 19.39 4.88
CA ARG A 72 -11.30 20.05 3.75
C ARG A 72 -10.19 19.16 3.17
N GLY A 73 -9.32 18.61 4.02
CA GLY A 73 -8.26 17.69 3.60
C GLY A 73 -8.83 16.44 2.91
N LYS A 74 -9.89 15.86 3.48
CA LYS A 74 -10.62 14.74 2.87
C LYS A 74 -11.15 15.10 1.48
N ARG A 75 -11.74 16.28 1.30
CA ARG A 75 -12.20 16.75 -0.01
C ARG A 75 -11.05 16.86 -1.00
N ILE A 76 -9.93 17.46 -0.62
CA ILE A 76 -8.73 17.56 -1.47
C ILE A 76 -8.25 16.17 -1.86
N PHE A 77 -8.16 15.22 -0.93
CA PHE A 77 -7.76 13.85 -1.18
C PHE A 77 -8.57 13.18 -2.31
N PHE A 78 -9.88 13.44 -2.35
CA PHE A 78 -10.78 12.82 -3.33
C PHE A 78 -10.99 13.65 -4.61
N THR A 79 -10.79 14.97 -4.59
CA THR A 79 -11.23 15.85 -5.69
C THR A 79 -10.18 16.82 -6.20
N ALA A 80 -8.94 16.81 -5.69
CA ALA A 80 -7.89 17.71 -6.16
C ALA A 80 -7.67 17.57 -7.68
N GLN A 81 -7.43 18.68 -8.34
CA GLN A 81 -7.09 18.72 -9.76
C GLN A 81 -5.66 19.26 -9.92
N PRO A 82 -4.93 18.79 -10.93
CA PRO A 82 -5.30 17.84 -12.00
C PRO A 82 -5.43 16.40 -11.51
N THR A 83 -4.88 16.07 -10.34
CA THR A 83 -4.86 14.70 -9.82
C THR A 83 -5.18 14.65 -8.33
N SER A 84 -6.10 13.77 -7.95
CA SER A 84 -6.39 13.49 -6.54
C SER A 84 -5.56 12.32 -6.03
N CYS A 85 -5.29 12.30 -4.71
CA CYS A 85 -4.62 11.16 -4.08
C CYS A 85 -5.41 9.84 -4.28
N SER A 86 -6.74 9.94 -4.30
CA SER A 86 -7.63 8.81 -4.55
C SER A 86 -7.54 8.24 -5.96
N SER A 87 -6.93 8.91 -6.93
CA SER A 87 -6.65 8.33 -8.25
C SER A 87 -5.73 7.11 -8.19
N CYS A 88 -4.84 7.09 -7.20
CA CYS A 88 -3.93 5.98 -6.95
C CYS A 88 -4.32 5.18 -5.69
N HIS A 89 -4.87 5.82 -4.67
CA HIS A 89 -5.30 5.20 -3.41
C HIS A 89 -6.82 5.02 -3.38
N ASN A 90 -7.34 4.17 -4.28
CA ASN A 90 -8.76 4.14 -4.68
C ASN A 90 -9.63 3.08 -3.99
N THR A 91 -9.06 2.18 -3.20
CA THR A 91 -9.84 1.16 -2.48
C THR A 91 -10.28 1.63 -1.08
N GLN A 92 -11.19 0.90 -0.45
CA GLN A 92 -11.66 1.18 0.91
C GLN A 92 -10.54 1.17 1.97
N VAL A 93 -9.43 0.51 1.70
CA VAL A 93 -8.23 0.50 2.54
C VAL A 93 -7.13 1.39 1.98
N PHE A 94 -7.44 2.22 0.99
CA PHE A 94 -6.53 3.15 0.33
C PHE A 94 -5.29 2.49 -0.29
N VAL A 95 -5.45 1.27 -0.79
CA VAL A 95 -4.46 0.56 -1.63
C VAL A 95 -4.78 0.86 -3.08
N GLY A 96 -3.76 1.00 -3.92
CA GLY A 96 -3.95 1.07 -5.36
C GLY A 96 -4.08 -0.32 -5.99
N ASP A 97 -4.63 -0.35 -7.17
CA ASP A 97 -4.87 -1.54 -7.99
C ASP A 97 -3.61 -2.00 -8.74
N ASN A 98 -2.77 -1.06 -9.17
CA ASN A 98 -1.59 -1.31 -10.00
C ASN A 98 -0.32 -0.70 -9.42
N PRO A 99 0.85 -1.29 -9.71
CA PRO A 99 2.14 -0.66 -9.46
C PRO A 99 2.29 0.63 -10.28
N ARG A 100 2.86 1.67 -9.68
CA ARG A 100 2.98 3.01 -10.28
C ARG A 100 4.36 3.59 -10.04
N ASN A 101 4.83 4.39 -10.98
CA ASN A 101 6.00 5.25 -10.79
C ASN A 101 5.49 6.64 -10.34
N ASN A 102 5.89 7.03 -9.15
CA ASN A 102 5.48 8.30 -8.54
C ASN A 102 6.48 9.45 -8.74
N GLY A 103 7.46 9.28 -9.63
CA GLY A 103 8.39 10.34 -10.03
C GLY A 103 9.37 10.75 -8.92
N LEU A 104 9.84 9.83 -8.08
CA LEU A 104 10.89 10.13 -7.11
C LEU A 104 12.19 10.52 -7.81
N LYS A 105 12.80 11.60 -7.34
CA LYS A 105 14.10 12.07 -7.84
C LYS A 105 15.18 11.01 -7.63
N ASP A 106 16.08 10.90 -8.61
CA ASP A 106 17.27 10.01 -8.56
C ASP A 106 16.93 8.53 -8.23
N ASN A 107 15.75 8.08 -8.65
CA ASN A 107 15.36 6.69 -8.46
C ASN A 107 16.09 5.79 -9.46
N GLN A 108 16.95 4.90 -8.94
CA GLN A 108 17.70 3.90 -9.72
C GLN A 108 17.13 2.49 -9.53
N ASP A 109 16.13 2.31 -8.68
CA ASP A 109 15.51 1.01 -8.43
C ASP A 109 14.58 0.64 -9.59
N GLU A 110 14.84 -0.53 -10.17
CA GLU A 110 14.04 -1.06 -11.29
C GLU A 110 12.57 -1.31 -10.92
N GLY A 111 12.27 -1.50 -9.62
CA GLY A 111 10.93 -1.82 -9.16
C GLY A 111 10.35 -3.06 -9.86
N LEU A 112 9.15 -2.93 -10.42
CA LEU A 112 8.47 -4.04 -11.10
C LEU A 112 9.27 -4.59 -12.29
N GLN A 113 10.07 -3.77 -12.98
CA GLN A 113 10.92 -4.22 -14.08
C GLN A 113 11.87 -5.34 -13.66
N ALA A 114 12.37 -5.35 -12.42
CA ALA A 114 13.23 -6.43 -11.92
C ALA A 114 12.59 -7.82 -12.08
N VAL A 115 11.25 -7.88 -12.08
CA VAL A 115 10.47 -9.11 -12.22
C VAL A 115 9.99 -9.33 -13.65
N THR A 116 9.39 -8.31 -14.27
CA THR A 116 8.77 -8.42 -15.61
C THR A 116 9.76 -8.37 -16.76
N LYS A 117 10.96 -7.81 -16.51
CA LYS A 117 11.98 -7.51 -17.53
C LYS A 117 11.50 -6.54 -18.62
N SER A 118 10.40 -5.85 -18.42
CA SER A 118 9.85 -4.84 -19.31
C SER A 118 10.33 -3.44 -18.91
N SER A 119 10.91 -2.69 -19.85
CA SER A 119 11.33 -1.30 -19.60
C SER A 119 10.15 -0.38 -19.25
N PHE A 120 8.94 -0.70 -19.69
CA PHE A 120 7.72 0.02 -19.33
C PHE A 120 7.40 -0.05 -17.84
N ASP A 121 8.00 -0.99 -17.10
CA ASP A 121 7.75 -1.19 -15.67
C ASP A 121 8.87 -0.63 -14.78
N PHE A 122 9.83 0.10 -15.36
CA PHE A 122 10.91 0.72 -14.60
C PHE A 122 10.37 1.69 -13.54
N GLY A 123 10.87 1.56 -12.31
CA GLY A 123 10.54 2.45 -11.21
C GLY A 123 9.08 2.36 -10.72
N LYS A 124 8.32 1.35 -11.16
CA LYS A 124 6.95 1.12 -10.66
C LYS A 124 6.95 0.28 -9.41
N PHE A 125 6.26 0.77 -8.39
CA PHE A 125 6.10 0.10 -7.09
C PHE A 125 4.61 -0.04 -6.74
N LYS A 126 4.30 -1.01 -5.89
CA LYS A 126 2.95 -1.20 -5.37
C LYS A 126 2.51 0.05 -4.61
N THR A 127 1.32 0.58 -4.95
CA THR A 127 0.67 1.64 -4.17
C THR A 127 0.19 1.06 -2.83
N PRO A 128 0.80 1.45 -1.69
CA PRO A 128 0.51 0.85 -0.39
C PRO A 128 -0.79 1.39 0.21
N SER A 129 -1.30 0.69 1.24
CA SER A 129 -2.39 1.22 2.06
C SER A 129 -1.96 2.46 2.84
N LEU A 130 -2.86 3.44 2.95
CA LEU A 130 -2.66 4.60 3.81
C LEU A 130 -3.22 4.39 5.24
N LYS A 131 -3.71 3.21 5.55
CA LYS A 131 -4.12 2.89 6.93
C LYS A 131 -2.90 2.93 7.86
N ASN A 132 -3.05 3.62 8.99
CA ASN A 132 -1.99 3.85 9.99
C ASN A 132 -0.75 4.59 9.44
N ILE A 133 -0.89 5.34 8.35
CA ILE A 133 0.23 5.99 7.68
C ILE A 133 0.98 6.96 8.61
N ALA A 134 0.29 7.69 9.49
CA ALA A 134 0.90 8.67 10.38
C ALA A 134 1.88 8.09 11.41
N ILE A 135 1.79 6.79 11.70
CA ILE A 135 2.62 6.12 12.72
C ILE A 135 3.65 5.15 12.10
N ARG A 136 3.83 5.20 10.78
CA ARG A 136 4.68 4.22 10.05
C ARG A 136 5.73 4.88 9.14
N PRO A 137 6.53 5.84 9.64
CA PRO A 137 7.71 6.28 8.90
C PRO A 137 8.77 5.17 8.85
N PRO A 138 9.74 5.22 7.93
CA PRO A 138 9.88 6.19 6.84
C PRO A 138 8.97 5.87 5.65
N TYR A 139 8.81 6.85 4.73
CA TYR A 139 7.89 6.79 3.59
C TYR A 139 8.64 6.62 2.27
N MET A 140 7.89 6.24 1.23
CA MET A 140 8.29 5.79 -0.10
C MET A 140 8.90 4.37 -0.08
N HIS A 141 9.19 3.82 -1.26
CA HIS A 141 9.73 2.46 -1.38
C HIS A 141 11.14 2.32 -0.79
N ASP A 142 11.93 3.40 -0.82
CA ASP A 142 13.30 3.46 -0.32
C ASP A 142 13.44 4.12 1.06
N GLY A 143 12.31 4.55 1.66
CA GLY A 143 12.31 5.13 2.99
C GLY A 143 12.94 6.52 3.10
N ARG A 144 13.00 7.29 2.00
CA ARG A 144 13.71 8.58 1.97
C ARG A 144 13.05 9.71 2.76
N PHE A 145 11.76 9.64 3.03
CA PHE A 145 11.03 10.68 3.77
C PHE A 145 10.64 10.21 5.17
N ASN A 146 10.83 11.08 6.15
CA ASN A 146 10.53 10.79 7.55
C ASN A 146 9.20 11.39 8.02
N THR A 147 8.64 12.33 7.26
CA THR A 147 7.41 13.05 7.60
C THR A 147 6.39 13.00 6.46
N LEU A 148 5.10 13.13 6.82
CA LEU A 148 4.04 13.25 5.80
C LEU A 148 4.12 14.59 5.05
N ASP A 149 4.66 15.64 5.67
CA ASP A 149 4.88 16.92 5.00
C ASP A 149 5.87 16.78 3.84
N GLU A 150 6.95 16.02 4.02
CA GLU A 150 7.89 15.72 2.92
C GLU A 150 7.20 14.92 1.80
N VAL A 151 6.31 13.99 2.14
CA VAL A 151 5.51 13.24 1.15
C VAL A 151 4.58 14.19 0.37
N ILE A 152 3.88 15.08 1.06
CA ILE A 152 2.98 16.07 0.41
C ILE A 152 3.79 17.02 -0.47
N ASN A 153 4.94 17.51 0.02
CA ASN A 153 5.82 18.38 -0.76
C ASN A 153 6.33 17.68 -2.03
N HIS A 154 6.67 16.39 -1.96
CA HIS A 154 7.03 15.62 -3.15
C HIS A 154 5.90 15.65 -4.19
N TYR A 155 4.66 15.36 -3.80
CA TYR A 155 3.53 15.34 -4.74
C TYR A 155 3.08 16.73 -5.21
N THR A 156 3.48 17.82 -4.54
CA THR A 156 3.14 19.19 -4.97
C THR A 156 4.19 19.81 -5.88
N THR A 157 5.48 19.55 -5.63
CA THR A 157 6.58 20.26 -6.32
C THR A 157 7.79 19.39 -6.65
N GLY A 158 7.83 18.15 -6.16
CA GLY A 158 9.02 17.29 -6.23
C GLY A 158 8.98 16.20 -7.29
N ILE A 159 7.87 16.04 -8.01
CA ILE A 159 7.70 14.98 -9.01
C ILE A 159 8.68 15.22 -10.17
N GLN A 160 9.45 14.18 -10.51
CA GLN A 160 10.35 14.22 -11.67
C GLN A 160 9.74 13.45 -12.83
N TYR A 161 9.82 14.03 -14.01
CA TYR A 161 9.38 13.37 -15.24
C TYR A 161 10.26 12.15 -15.54
N SER A 162 9.61 11.08 -15.97
CA SER A 162 10.24 9.92 -16.63
C SER A 162 9.25 9.30 -17.62
N GLU A 163 9.72 8.47 -18.54
CA GLU A 163 8.85 7.79 -19.52
C GLU A 163 7.79 6.92 -18.85
N THR A 164 8.14 6.30 -17.72
CA THR A 164 7.27 5.40 -16.96
C THR A 164 6.46 6.11 -15.86
N LEU A 165 6.61 7.45 -15.71
CA LEU A 165 5.83 8.23 -14.76
C LEU A 165 4.34 7.95 -14.94
N ASP A 166 3.61 7.77 -13.83
CA ASP A 166 2.17 7.55 -13.87
C ASP A 166 1.43 8.69 -14.56
N ASN A 167 0.48 8.36 -15.42
CA ASN A 167 -0.24 9.36 -16.21
C ASN A 167 -1.06 10.35 -15.37
N HIS A 168 -1.46 9.97 -14.15
CA HIS A 168 -2.11 10.90 -13.22
C HIS A 168 -1.15 11.97 -12.66
N LEU A 169 0.16 11.83 -12.88
CA LEU A 169 1.19 12.75 -12.38
C LEU A 169 1.91 13.54 -13.50
N LYS A 170 1.46 13.39 -14.75
CA LYS A 170 1.97 14.11 -15.92
C LYS A 170 1.29 15.45 -16.12
#